data_09df5ecc821edcebbef4a7ef7f38c005
#
_entry.id   09df5ecc821edcebbef4a7ef7f38c005
#
_cell.length_a   1.000
_cell.length_b   1.000
_cell.length_c   1.000
_cell.angle_alpha   90.00
_cell.angle_beta   90.00
_cell.angle_gamma   90.00
#
_symmetry.space_group_name_H-M   'P 1'
#
loop_
_entity.id
_entity.type
_entity.pdbx_description
1 polymer ?
#
loop_
_entity_poly.entity_id
_entity_poly.type
_entity_poly.pdbx_seq_one_letter_code
_entity_poly.pdbx_strand_id
1 'polypeptide(L)'
;MKQYLFFALNLLLALEGTSQAKGDYMWQIGQNSHPQENPYALSMVLDFNVLGINLDTFYRGMKMGYFNASISDVDGKLLVYSNGCQIKNGDHSNIPETMSLSPGETDFEWCLSNPSSGYPKFEGGLFISF
;
A
#
# COMPACT_ATOMS: atom_id res chain seq x y z
N MET A 1 -15.60 -46.42 -15.43
CA MET A 1 -16.11 -45.57 -14.37
C MET A 1 -15.03 -45.09 -13.40
N LYS A 2 -14.10 -45.89 -12.88
CA LYS A 2 -13.06 -45.44 -11.93
C LYS A 2 -12.09 -44.39 -12.50
N GLN A 3 -11.75 -44.43 -13.78
CA GLN A 3 -10.84 -43.45 -14.41
C GLN A 3 -11.47 -42.05 -14.52
N TYR A 4 -12.75 -41.93 -14.82
CA TYR A 4 -13.43 -40.63 -14.92
C TYR A 4 -13.60 -39.95 -13.56
N LEU A 5 -13.78 -40.75 -12.51
CA LEU A 5 -13.85 -40.24 -11.14
C LEU A 5 -12.52 -39.61 -10.70
N PHE A 6 -11.40 -40.23 -11.09
CA PHE A 6 -10.05 -39.72 -10.78
C PHE A 6 -9.74 -38.42 -11.53
N PHE A 7 -10.17 -38.31 -12.79
CA PHE A 7 -10.03 -37.07 -13.56
C PHE A 7 -10.90 -35.91 -13.01
N ALA A 8 -12.14 -36.24 -12.63
CA ALA A 8 -13.04 -35.24 -12.03
C ALA A 8 -12.52 -34.75 -10.67
N LEU A 9 -11.94 -35.63 -9.85
CA LEU A 9 -11.37 -35.29 -8.58
C LEU A 9 -10.12 -34.38 -8.72
N ASN A 10 -9.25 -34.65 -9.68
CA ASN A 10 -8.07 -33.83 -9.96
C ASN A 10 -8.46 -32.47 -10.55
N LEU A 11 -9.52 -32.41 -11.35
CA LEU A 11 -10.04 -31.14 -11.88
C LEU A 11 -10.64 -30.26 -10.77
N LEU A 12 -11.34 -30.88 -9.82
CA LEU A 12 -11.85 -30.18 -8.62
C LEU A 12 -10.73 -29.66 -7.73
N LEU A 13 -9.68 -30.44 -7.50
CA LEU A 13 -8.51 -30.01 -6.71
C LEU A 13 -7.69 -28.91 -7.42
N ALA A 14 -7.69 -28.88 -8.76
CA ALA A 14 -7.05 -27.82 -9.52
C ALA A 14 -7.84 -26.48 -9.50
N LEU A 15 -9.13 -26.53 -9.20
CA LEU A 15 -9.97 -25.34 -9.05
C LEU A 15 -9.84 -24.66 -7.67
N GLU A 16 -9.32 -25.37 -6.66
CA GLU A 16 -9.00 -24.78 -5.34
C GLU A 16 -7.64 -24.10 -5.32
N GLY A 17 -6.94 -24.05 -6.45
CA GLY A 17 -5.64 -23.44 -6.59
C GLY A 17 -5.73 -21.91 -6.66
N THR A 18 -5.30 -21.29 -5.61
CA THR A 18 -4.81 -19.91 -5.51
C THR A 18 -5.88 -18.82 -5.36
N SER A 19 -6.49 -18.75 -4.20
CA SER A 19 -6.73 -17.41 -3.66
C SER A 19 -5.37 -16.81 -3.28
N GLN A 20 -4.68 -16.19 -4.22
CA GLN A 20 -3.53 -15.38 -3.91
C GLN A 20 -4.07 -14.20 -3.09
N ALA A 21 -3.60 -14.08 -1.86
CA ALA A 21 -3.97 -12.94 -1.03
C ALA A 21 -3.59 -11.66 -1.79
N LYS A 22 -4.55 -10.76 -1.98
CA LYS A 22 -4.36 -9.51 -2.74
C LYS A 22 -3.69 -8.41 -1.92
N GLY A 23 -2.84 -8.77 -0.97
CA GLY A 23 -2.20 -7.86 -0.04
C GLY A 23 -1.36 -6.76 -0.70
N ASP A 24 -0.91 -6.97 -1.91
CA ASP A 24 -0.09 -6.06 -2.72
C ASP A 24 -0.83 -5.46 -3.94
N TYR A 25 -2.16 -5.52 -3.97
CA TYR A 25 -2.94 -5.06 -5.13
C TYR A 25 -3.14 -3.53 -5.20
N MET A 26 -2.82 -2.79 -4.14
CA MET A 26 -2.94 -1.34 -4.11
C MET A 26 -1.59 -0.70 -3.75
N TRP A 27 -0.96 -0.05 -4.69
CA TRP A 27 0.32 0.63 -4.48
C TRP A 27 0.13 2.14 -4.38
N GLN A 28 0.75 2.73 -3.36
CA GLN A 28 0.73 4.17 -3.11
C GLN A 28 2.09 4.75 -3.49
N ILE A 29 2.13 5.66 -4.44
CA ILE A 29 3.37 6.30 -4.90
C ILE A 29 3.20 7.81 -5.09
N GLY A 30 4.31 8.52 -5.26
CA GLY A 30 4.34 9.90 -5.72
C GLY A 30 4.44 10.95 -4.63
N GLN A 31 4.51 12.19 -5.07
CA GLN A 31 4.62 13.37 -4.21
C GLN A 31 3.25 13.76 -3.65
N ASN A 32 3.28 14.60 -2.62
CA ASN A 32 2.07 15.14 -2.00
C ASN A 32 1.96 16.64 -2.27
N SER A 33 2.08 17.06 -3.50
CA SER A 33 1.85 18.47 -3.82
C SER A 33 0.36 18.71 -4.03
N HIS A 34 -0.11 19.83 -3.50
CA HIS A 34 -1.45 20.29 -3.78
C HIS A 34 -1.56 20.58 -5.29
N PRO A 35 -2.63 20.17 -5.99
CA PRO A 35 -2.76 20.37 -7.45
C PRO A 35 -2.59 21.82 -7.91
N GLN A 36 -2.94 22.79 -7.06
CA GLN A 36 -2.76 24.22 -7.32
C GLN A 36 -1.30 24.67 -7.22
N GLU A 37 -0.47 23.97 -6.43
CA GLU A 37 0.95 24.30 -6.27
C GLU A 37 1.80 23.61 -7.33
N ASN A 38 1.57 22.34 -7.58
CA ASN A 38 2.26 21.57 -8.60
C ASN A 38 1.37 20.44 -9.15
N PRO A 39 0.71 20.65 -10.30
CA PRO A 39 -0.17 19.65 -10.90
C PRO A 39 0.57 18.39 -11.39
N TYR A 40 1.90 18.44 -11.50
CA TYR A 40 2.72 17.31 -11.96
C TYR A 40 3.28 16.46 -10.82
N ALA A 41 3.11 16.87 -9.56
CA ALA A 41 3.64 16.16 -8.40
C ALA A 41 2.50 15.58 -7.53
N LEU A 42 1.57 14.91 -8.18
CA LEU A 42 0.42 14.30 -7.53
C LEU A 42 0.78 12.99 -6.84
N SER A 43 -0.04 12.64 -5.87
CA SER A 43 -0.10 11.29 -5.32
C SER A 43 -0.83 10.38 -6.30
N MET A 44 -0.33 9.16 -6.47
CA MET A 44 -0.90 8.15 -7.35
C MET A 44 -1.20 6.88 -6.60
N VAL A 45 -2.28 6.23 -6.99
CA VAL A 45 -2.61 4.86 -6.62
C VAL A 45 -2.56 4.00 -7.87
N LEU A 46 -1.83 2.91 -7.81
CA LEU A 46 -1.90 1.85 -8.80
C LEU A 46 -2.81 0.76 -8.24
N ASP A 47 -3.93 0.53 -8.88
CA ASP A 47 -4.90 -0.49 -8.51
C ASP A 47 -4.83 -1.66 -9.50
N PHE A 48 -4.43 -2.82 -8.99
CA PHE A 48 -4.30 -4.08 -9.73
C PHE A 48 -5.51 -5.01 -9.57
N ASN A 49 -6.61 -4.55 -8.95
CA ASN A 49 -7.84 -5.35 -8.80
C ASN A 49 -8.62 -5.51 -10.10
N VAL A 50 -8.35 -4.66 -11.07
CA VAL A 50 -9.00 -4.67 -12.38
C VAL A 50 -8.13 -5.37 -13.42
N LEU A 51 -8.71 -5.75 -14.53
CA LEU A 51 -7.94 -6.28 -15.66
C LEU A 51 -7.08 -5.15 -16.25
N GLY A 52 -5.78 -5.20 -16.03
CA GLY A 52 -4.83 -4.13 -16.32
C GLY A 52 -4.46 -3.36 -15.05
N ILE A 53 -4.06 -2.12 -15.19
CA ILE A 53 -3.71 -1.22 -14.10
C ILE A 53 -4.62 -0.02 -14.15
N ASN A 54 -5.38 0.22 -13.10
CA ASN A 54 -6.08 1.48 -12.93
C ASN A 54 -5.17 2.46 -12.21
N LEU A 55 -5.02 3.66 -12.76
CA LEU A 55 -4.24 4.74 -12.16
C LEU A 55 -5.20 5.82 -11.69
N ASP A 56 -5.19 6.10 -10.41
CA ASP A 56 -5.91 7.22 -9.82
C ASP A 56 -4.93 8.23 -9.21
N THR A 57 -5.31 9.51 -9.21
CA THR A 57 -4.49 10.61 -8.71
C THR A 57 -5.28 11.47 -7.75
N PHE A 58 -4.71 11.76 -6.56
CA PHE A 58 -5.38 12.57 -5.56
C PHE A 58 -4.40 13.19 -4.57
N TYR A 59 -4.90 14.11 -3.77
CA TYR A 59 -4.16 14.72 -2.67
C TYR A 59 -4.40 13.95 -1.37
N ARG A 60 -3.34 13.37 -0.78
CA ARG A 60 -3.46 12.56 0.44
C ARG A 60 -2.89 13.19 1.70
N GLY A 61 -2.26 14.34 1.61
CA GLY A 61 -1.60 15.00 2.75
C GLY A 61 -0.35 14.27 3.25
N MET A 62 0.27 13.40 2.41
CA MET A 62 1.43 12.59 2.77
C MET A 62 2.23 12.24 1.53
N LYS A 63 3.54 12.49 1.53
CA LYS A 63 4.45 12.11 0.43
C LYS A 63 4.81 10.63 0.54
N MET A 64 4.74 9.93 -0.58
CA MET A 64 5.18 8.54 -0.74
C MET A 64 6.43 8.53 -1.63
N GLY A 65 7.49 9.18 -1.13
CA GLY A 65 8.72 9.38 -1.90
C GLY A 65 9.70 8.23 -1.77
N TYR A 66 10.71 8.43 -0.94
CA TYR A 66 11.81 7.46 -0.77
C TYR A 66 11.39 6.20 -0.01
N PHE A 67 10.53 6.36 0.97
CA PHE A 67 9.94 5.25 1.70
C PHE A 67 8.46 5.17 1.37
N ASN A 68 8.01 4.00 0.97
CA ASN A 68 6.60 3.71 0.84
C ASN A 68 6.31 2.24 1.17
N ALA A 69 5.21 2.02 1.84
CA ALA A 69 4.66 0.69 2.06
C ALA A 69 3.14 0.79 2.06
N SER A 70 2.48 -0.17 1.47
CA SER A 70 1.03 -0.30 1.50
C SER A 70 0.64 -1.76 1.61
N ILE A 71 -0.53 -2.04 2.18
CA ILE A 71 -1.10 -3.36 2.24
C ILE A 71 -2.60 -3.29 1.99
N SER A 72 -3.10 -4.25 1.24
CA SER A 72 -4.51 -4.45 0.96
C SER A 72 -5.08 -5.63 1.74
N ASP A 73 -6.38 -5.71 1.87
CA ASP A 73 -7.08 -6.87 2.41
C ASP A 73 -7.20 -8.00 1.39
N VAL A 74 -7.86 -9.08 1.77
CA VAL A 74 -8.06 -10.27 0.91
C VAL A 74 -8.87 -9.98 -0.36
N ASP A 75 -9.66 -8.92 -0.34
CA ASP A 75 -10.45 -8.46 -1.48
C ASP A 75 -9.67 -7.47 -2.36
N GLY A 76 -8.47 -7.07 -1.93
CA GLY A 76 -7.60 -6.12 -2.62
C GLY A 76 -7.91 -4.66 -2.27
N LYS A 77 -8.74 -4.38 -1.27
CA LYS A 77 -8.99 -3.01 -0.80
C LYS A 77 -7.85 -2.54 0.07
N LEU A 78 -7.39 -1.31 -0.16
CA LEU A 78 -6.33 -0.70 0.65
C LEU A 78 -6.71 -0.66 2.13
N LEU A 79 -5.89 -1.25 2.99
CA LEU A 79 -6.06 -1.24 4.45
C LEU A 79 -5.31 -0.09 5.09
N VAL A 80 -3.99 -0.08 4.90
CA VAL A 80 -3.10 0.94 5.47
C VAL A 80 -1.93 1.20 4.53
N TYR A 81 -1.32 2.36 4.69
CA TYR A 81 -0.08 2.71 4.00
C TYR A 81 0.78 3.65 4.84
N SER A 82 2.09 3.66 4.58
CA SER A 82 3.08 4.41 5.36
C SER A 82 4.12 5.06 4.46
N ASN A 83 4.60 6.23 4.89
CA ASN A 83 5.78 6.89 4.35
C ASN A 83 7.01 6.79 5.27
N GLY A 84 6.95 5.90 6.28
CA GLY A 84 7.98 5.70 7.28
C GLY A 84 7.91 6.64 8.49
N CYS A 85 7.24 7.77 8.38
CA CYS A 85 7.03 8.70 9.49
C CYS A 85 5.65 8.54 10.16
N GLN A 86 4.66 8.14 9.39
CA GLN A 86 3.28 7.94 9.85
C GLN A 86 2.60 6.83 9.06
N ILE A 87 1.54 6.28 9.63
CA ILE A 87 0.65 5.35 8.95
C ILE A 87 -0.73 5.99 8.81
N LYS A 88 -1.36 5.75 7.67
CA LYS A 88 -2.75 6.13 7.41
C LYS A 88 -3.60 4.92 7.08
N ASN A 89 -4.88 5.00 7.41
CA ASN A 89 -5.88 4.05 6.97
C ASN A 89 -6.08 4.12 5.44
N GLY A 90 -6.69 3.08 4.88
CA GLY A 90 -7.03 3.03 3.46
C GLY A 90 -8.04 4.10 3.00
N ASP A 91 -8.80 4.68 3.93
CA ASP A 91 -9.67 5.85 3.70
C ASP A 91 -8.93 7.19 3.83
N HIS A 92 -7.62 7.16 3.96
CA HIS A 92 -6.70 8.30 4.12
C HIS A 92 -6.79 9.05 5.46
N SER A 93 -7.56 8.55 6.42
CA SER A 93 -7.59 9.07 7.78
C SER A 93 -6.27 8.80 8.53
N ASN A 94 -5.92 9.66 9.46
CA ASN A 94 -4.74 9.46 10.30
C ASN A 94 -5.00 8.39 11.36
N ILE A 95 -3.96 7.63 11.70
CA ILE A 95 -3.92 6.77 12.89
C ILE A 95 -3.04 7.49 13.92
N PRO A 96 -3.63 8.11 14.95
CA PRO A 96 -2.90 9.03 15.85
C PRO A 96 -1.69 8.38 16.54
N GLU A 97 -1.79 7.10 16.88
CA GLU A 97 -0.75 6.36 17.60
C GLU A 97 0.48 6.06 16.74
N THR A 98 0.42 6.34 15.44
CA THR A 98 1.50 6.03 14.49
C THR A 98 2.36 7.23 14.12
N MET A 99 2.18 8.35 14.81
CA MET A 99 3.03 9.52 14.65
C MET A 99 4.31 9.33 15.46
N SER A 100 5.39 8.92 14.87
CA SER A 100 6.69 8.52 15.44
C SER A 100 6.88 7.00 15.47
N LEU A 101 6.91 6.43 14.27
CA LEU A 101 7.05 4.97 14.09
C LEU A 101 8.44 4.45 14.44
N SER A 102 9.45 5.28 14.38
CA SER A 102 10.85 4.91 14.53
C SER A 102 11.57 5.90 15.43
N PRO A 103 11.32 5.87 16.75
CA PRO A 103 11.90 6.84 17.67
C PRO A 103 13.44 6.82 17.61
N GLY A 104 14.05 7.98 17.36
CA GLY A 104 15.49 8.16 17.23
C GLY A 104 15.82 9.52 16.62
N GLU A 105 17.12 9.77 16.39
CA GLU A 105 17.61 11.05 15.87
C GLU A 105 16.94 11.40 14.52
N THR A 106 16.88 10.45 13.61
CA THR A 106 16.25 10.68 12.29
C THR A 106 14.75 10.97 12.40
N ASP A 107 14.03 10.29 13.29
CA ASP A 107 12.62 10.57 13.55
C ASP A 107 12.43 11.97 14.10
N PHE A 108 13.27 12.37 15.07
CA PHE A 108 13.25 13.70 15.64
C PHE A 108 13.52 14.79 14.60
N GLU A 109 14.52 14.62 13.77
CA GLU A 109 14.91 15.61 12.77
C GLU A 109 13.92 15.72 11.59
N TRP A 110 13.36 14.61 11.14
CA TRP A 110 12.58 14.55 9.90
C TRP A 110 11.09 14.31 10.12
N CYS A 111 10.73 13.32 10.91
CA CYS A 111 9.33 12.95 11.08
C CYS A 111 8.56 13.86 12.00
N LEU A 112 9.14 14.27 13.13
CA LEU A 112 8.45 15.17 14.06
C LEU A 112 8.32 16.58 13.50
N SER A 113 9.33 17.06 12.76
CA SER A 113 9.31 18.39 12.15
C SER A 113 8.39 18.47 10.94
N ASN A 114 8.29 17.39 10.15
CA ASN A 114 7.46 17.33 8.95
C ASN A 114 7.05 15.91 8.60
N PRO A 115 6.10 15.31 9.33
CA PRO A 115 5.70 13.91 9.15
C PRO A 115 5.15 13.63 7.75
N SER A 116 4.60 14.64 7.09
CA SER A 116 4.07 14.48 5.73
C SER A 116 5.16 14.27 4.67
N SER A 117 6.40 14.65 4.95
CA SER A 117 7.53 14.53 4.00
C SER A 117 8.03 13.11 3.82
N GLY A 118 7.80 12.25 4.80
CA GLY A 118 8.26 10.86 4.79
C GLY A 118 9.71 10.69 5.22
N TYR A 119 10.07 9.45 5.49
CA TYR A 119 11.39 9.06 5.94
C TYR A 119 12.42 9.25 4.81
N PRO A 120 13.59 9.86 5.07
CA PRO A 120 14.52 10.29 4.02
C PRO A 120 15.41 9.18 3.46
N LYS A 121 15.23 7.92 3.87
CA LYS A 121 16.04 6.79 3.40
C LYS A 121 15.30 5.95 2.39
N PHE A 122 16.05 5.36 1.45
CA PHE A 122 15.55 4.49 0.38
C PHE A 122 15.19 3.06 0.84
N GLU A 123 15.41 2.75 2.12
CA GLU A 123 15.06 1.44 2.66
C GLU A 123 13.55 1.37 2.88
N GLY A 124 12.89 0.61 2.02
CA GLY A 124 11.45 0.44 2.07
C GLY A 124 10.98 -0.28 3.32
N GLY A 125 9.80 0.06 3.81
CA GLY A 125 9.07 -0.72 4.79
C GLY A 125 8.30 -1.85 4.11
N LEU A 126 8.03 -2.89 4.86
CA LEU A 126 7.21 -4.01 4.45
C LEU A 126 6.10 -4.21 5.48
N PHE A 127 4.85 -4.25 5.02
CA PHE A 127 3.75 -4.81 5.80
C PHE A 127 3.68 -6.32 5.54
N ILE A 128 3.51 -7.08 6.60
CA ILE A 128 3.33 -8.54 6.53
C ILE A 128 1.93 -8.84 7.03
N SER A 129 1.13 -9.50 6.18
CA SER A 129 -0.16 -10.06 6.57
C SER A 129 0.04 -11.46 7.15
N PHE A 130 -0.62 -11.77 8.25
CA PHE A 130 -0.65 -13.08 8.87
C PHE A 130 -2.02 -13.70 8.69
#